data_c914b96fd5ac69403e76638c436c2d12
#
_entry.id   c914b96fd5ac69403e76638c436c2d12
#
_cell.length_a   1.000
_cell.length_b   1.000
_cell.length_c   1.000
_cell.angle_alpha   90.00
_cell.angle_beta   90.00
_cell.angle_gamma   90.00
#
_symmetry.space_group_name_H-M   'P 1'
#
loop_
_entity.id
_entity.type
_entity.pdbx_description
1 polymer ?
#
loop_
_entity_poly.entity_id
_entity_poly.type
_entity_poly.pdbx_seq_one_letter_code
_entity_poly.pdbx_strand_id
1 'polypeptide(L)' 'MKVKELIEKLQKLNPELEIVGYESDMERSGIEPVNVYPVVQKFKTETRSTWDRFDGTDYTYTRYVEDKNGPIEAVRLW' A
#
# COMPACT_ATOMS: atom_id res chain seq x y z
N MET A 1 -5.91 -13.44 -12.26
CA MET A 1 -4.75 -12.91 -13.02
C MET A 1 -3.61 -13.90 -12.93
N LYS A 2 -2.95 -14.14 -14.04
CA LYS A 2 -1.75 -15.00 -14.07
C LYS A 2 -0.50 -14.20 -13.75
N VAL A 3 0.52 -14.89 -13.23
CA VAL A 3 1.81 -14.27 -12.88
C VAL A 3 2.41 -13.50 -14.07
N LYS A 4 2.38 -14.08 -15.26
CA LYS A 4 2.91 -13.42 -16.47
C LYS A 4 2.22 -12.08 -16.78
N GLU A 5 0.93 -11.99 -16.52
CA GLU A 5 0.16 -10.77 -16.74
C GLU A 5 0.59 -9.65 -15.79
N LEU A 6 0.81 -9.99 -14.53
CA LEU A 6 1.30 -9.02 -13.55
C LEU A 6 2.73 -8.58 -13.85
N ILE A 7 3.59 -9.51 -14.25
CA ILE A 7 4.97 -9.18 -14.65
C ILE A 7 4.97 -8.18 -15.81
N GLU A 8 4.17 -8.41 -16.85
CA GLU A 8 4.05 -7.50 -17.99
C GLU A 8 3.61 -6.10 -17.56
N LYS A 9 2.66 -6.00 -16.64
CA LYS A 9 2.20 -4.71 -16.11
C LYS A 9 3.29 -4.00 -15.31
N LEU A 10 4.01 -4.73 -14.47
CA LEU A 10 5.07 -4.16 -13.64
C LEU A 10 6.30 -3.73 -14.45
N GLN A 11 6.62 -4.44 -15.52
CA GLN A 11 7.74 -4.10 -16.40
C GLN A 11 7.63 -2.73 -17.07
N LYS A 12 6.43 -2.20 -17.18
CA LYS A 12 6.18 -0.87 -17.74
C LYS A 12 6.45 0.25 -16.76
N LEU A 13 6.70 -0.07 -15.50
CA LEU A 13 6.89 0.89 -14.42
C LEU A 13 8.37 0.97 -14.03
N ASN A 14 8.73 2.08 -13.38
CA ASN A 14 10.07 2.24 -12.85
C ASN A 14 10.30 1.21 -11.72
N PRO A 15 11.33 0.32 -11.86
CA PRO A 15 11.57 -0.72 -10.89
C PRO A 15 12.06 -0.23 -9.52
N GLU A 16 12.46 1.04 -9.41
CA GLU A 16 12.89 1.64 -8.15
C GLU A 16 11.73 2.17 -7.31
N LEU A 17 10.51 2.19 -7.84
CA LEU A 17 9.34 2.63 -7.08
C LEU A 17 8.95 1.58 -6.04
N GLU A 18 8.57 2.04 -4.85
CA GLU A 18 8.02 1.16 -3.85
C GLU A 18 6.59 0.75 -4.19
N ILE A 19 6.21 -0.42 -3.76
CA ILE A 19 4.84 -0.92 -3.85
C ILE A 19 4.15 -0.66 -2.52
N VAL A 20 2.98 -0.05 -2.57
CA VAL A 20 2.17 0.22 -1.39
C VAL A 20 0.83 -0.50 -1.48
N GLY A 21 0.29 -0.89 -0.36
CA GLY A 21 -0.99 -1.56 -0.26
C GLY A 21 -1.64 -1.29 1.10
N TYR A 22 -2.88 -1.72 1.23
CA TYR A 22 -3.56 -1.68 2.52
C TYR A 22 -3.09 -2.83 3.39
N GLU A 23 -2.76 -2.51 4.64
CA GLU A 23 -2.66 -3.52 5.68
C GLU A 23 -4.08 -3.81 6.17
N SER A 24 -4.48 -5.07 6.11
CA SER A 24 -5.81 -5.48 6.52
C SER A 24 -5.72 -6.59 7.55
N ASP A 25 -6.36 -6.37 8.69
CA ASP A 25 -6.51 -7.36 9.75
C ASP A 25 -7.75 -8.25 9.56
N MET A 26 -8.48 -8.03 8.48
CA MET A 26 -9.69 -8.78 8.23
C MET A 26 -9.37 -10.19 7.76
N GLU A 27 -9.83 -11.16 8.51
CA GLU A 27 -9.80 -12.55 8.09
C GLU A 27 -10.72 -12.74 6.90
N ARG A 28 -10.19 -13.40 5.88
CA ARG A 28 -10.95 -13.79 4.71
C ARG A 28 -11.33 -15.25 4.82
N SER A 29 -12.55 -15.55 4.48
CA SER A 29 -13.10 -16.92 4.55
C SER A 29 -12.63 -17.83 3.43
N GLY A 30 -11.80 -17.35 2.50
CA GLY A 30 -11.32 -18.19 1.39
C GLY A 30 -10.22 -17.51 0.61
N ILE A 31 -9.58 -18.28 -0.26
CA ILE A 31 -8.53 -17.81 -1.18
C ILE A 31 -9.09 -17.93 -2.60
N GLU A 32 -9.04 -16.86 -3.35
CA GLU A 32 -9.58 -16.80 -4.69
C GLU A 32 -8.64 -16.07 -5.65
N PRO A 33 -8.75 -16.30 -6.95
CA PRO A 33 -7.99 -15.53 -7.92
C PRO A 33 -8.31 -14.03 -7.83
N VAL A 34 -7.29 -13.20 -7.96
CA VAL A 34 -7.44 -11.75 -7.94
C VAL A 34 -6.87 -11.12 -9.21
N ASN A 35 -7.38 -9.96 -9.55
CA ASN A 35 -6.81 -9.10 -10.57
C ASN A 35 -6.16 -7.90 -9.90
N VAL A 36 -4.94 -7.59 -10.32
CA VAL A 36 -4.15 -6.50 -9.77
C VAL A 36 -3.84 -5.52 -10.91
N TYR A 37 -4.04 -4.24 -10.64
CA TYR A 37 -3.80 -3.17 -11.61
C TYR A 37 -2.82 -2.16 -11.02
N PRO A 38 -1.50 -2.37 -11.21
CA PRO A 38 -0.49 -1.47 -10.67
C PRO A 38 -0.61 -0.08 -11.29
N VAL A 39 -0.72 0.94 -10.47
CA VAL A 39 -0.83 2.33 -10.90
C VAL A 39 0.13 3.19 -10.09
N VAL A 40 0.91 4.03 -10.79
CA VAL A 40 1.76 5.02 -10.13
C VAL A 40 0.89 6.15 -9.60
N GLN A 41 1.07 6.50 -8.35
CA GLN A 41 0.32 7.55 -7.69
C GLN A 41 1.23 8.31 -6.73
N LYS A 42 0.87 9.55 -6.43
CA LYS A 42 1.62 10.36 -5.47
C LYS A 42 1.02 10.27 -4.08
N PHE A 43 1.91 10.29 -3.10
CA PHE A 43 1.59 10.16 -1.69
C PHE A 43 2.36 11.17 -0.87
N LYS A 44 1.87 11.41 0.32
CA LYS A 44 2.60 12.07 1.41
C LYS A 44 2.65 11.15 2.61
N THR A 45 3.53 11.43 3.53
CA THR A 45 3.56 10.75 4.81
C THR A 45 2.73 11.49 5.84
N GLU A 46 2.06 10.76 6.70
CA GLU A 46 1.31 11.28 7.82
C GLU A 46 1.68 10.48 9.06
N THR A 47 2.10 11.18 10.11
CA THR A 47 2.41 10.57 11.40
C THR A 47 1.21 10.72 12.31
N ARG A 48 0.78 9.62 12.89
CA ARG A 48 -0.32 9.58 13.86
C ARG A 48 0.11 8.96 15.16
N SER A 49 -0.49 9.45 16.24
CA SER A 49 -0.34 8.87 17.58
C SER A 49 -1.62 8.14 17.93
N THR A 50 -1.48 7.01 18.59
CA THR A 50 -2.60 6.26 19.10
C THR A 50 -2.29 5.74 20.49
N TRP A 51 -3.33 5.55 21.29
CA TRP A 51 -3.25 5.01 22.64
C TRP A 51 -3.45 3.50 22.61
N ASP A 52 -2.47 2.77 23.16
CA ASP A 52 -2.63 1.34 23.38
C ASP A 52 -3.13 1.11 24.79
N ARG A 53 -4.39 0.76 24.92
CA ARG A 53 -5.02 0.54 26.22
C ARG A 53 -4.56 -0.75 26.92
N PHE A 54 -3.91 -1.66 26.22
CA PHE A 54 -3.38 -2.88 26.82
C PHE A 54 -2.05 -2.61 27.53
N ASP A 55 -1.19 -1.82 26.90
CA ASP A 55 0.10 -1.44 27.45
C ASP A 55 0.07 -0.14 28.25
N GLY A 56 -1.00 0.63 28.11
CA GLY A 56 -1.12 1.94 28.75
C GLY A 56 -0.15 2.98 28.23
N THR A 57 0.30 2.83 26.99
CA THR A 57 1.28 3.72 26.34
C THR A 57 0.77 4.29 25.03
N ASP A 58 1.24 5.48 24.70
CA ASP A 58 1.06 6.04 23.38
C ASP A 58 2.15 5.51 22.45
N TYR A 59 1.80 5.23 21.21
CA TYR A 59 2.77 4.99 20.17
C TYR A 59 2.45 5.78 18.92
N THR A 60 3.49 6.07 18.14
CA THR A 60 3.36 6.78 16.87
C THR A 60 3.68 5.85 15.71
N TYR A 61 2.99 6.06 14.61
CA TYR A 61 3.27 5.37 13.36
C TYR A 61 3.16 6.33 12.19
N THR A 62 3.87 6.03 11.12
CA THR A 62 3.85 6.80 9.89
C THR A 62 3.21 5.97 8.78
N ARG A 63 2.30 6.57 8.04
CA ARG A 63 1.63 5.93 6.92
C ARG A 63 1.66 6.81 5.68
N TYR A 64 1.47 6.19 4.53
CA TYR A 64 1.28 6.91 3.27
C TYR A 64 -0.19 7.27 3.11
N VAL A 65 -0.42 8.49 2.66
CA VAL A 65 -1.75 9.03 2.36
C VAL A 65 -1.75 9.56 0.93
N GLU A 66 -2.80 9.28 0.19
CA GLU A 66 -2.93 9.77 -1.18
C GLU A 66 -2.91 11.30 -1.22
N ASP A 67 -2.02 11.85 -2.06
CA ASP A 67 -1.91 13.29 -2.27
C ASP A 67 -1.40 13.54 -3.69
N LYS A 68 -2.23 14.18 -4.50
CA LYS A 68 -1.90 14.47 -5.91
C LYS A 68 -0.63 15.32 -6.07
N ASN A 69 -0.30 16.11 -5.06
CA ASN A 69 0.87 16.96 -5.02
C ASN A 69 1.94 16.45 -4.06
N GLY A 70 1.80 15.20 -3.60
CA GLY A 70 2.72 14.61 -2.65
C GLY A 70 4.12 14.40 -3.22
N PRO A 71 5.14 14.41 -2.35
CA PRO A 71 6.53 14.27 -2.78
C PRO A 71 6.95 12.84 -3.11
N ILE A 72 6.13 11.85 -2.78
CA ILE A 72 6.46 10.44 -2.92
C ILE A 72 5.68 9.83 -4.08
N GLU A 73 6.38 9.24 -5.04
CA GLU A 73 5.77 8.40 -6.05
C GLU A 73 5.91 6.94 -5.65
N ALA A 74 4.81 6.20 -5.70
CA ALA A 74 4.79 4.78 -5.39
C ALA A 74 3.72 4.06 -6.24
N VAL A 75 3.82 2.76 -6.32
CA VAL A 75 2.87 1.93 -7.08
C VAL A 75 1.82 1.38 -6.13
N ARG A 76 0.57 1.68 -6.39
CA ARG A 76 -0.55 1.05 -5.68
C ARG A 76 -1.08 -0.14 -6.47
N LEU A 77 -1.55 -1.14 -5.77
CA LEU A 77 -2.03 -2.39 -6.37
C LEU A 77 -3.55 -2.58 -6.32
N TRP A 78 -4.28 -1.63 -5.81
CA TRP A 78 -5.73 -1.75 -5.72
C TRP A 78 -6.48 -0.93 -6.76
#